data_c95b089c7bc3d236987cb1c1dbcf0d76
#
_entry.id   c95b089c7bc3d236987cb1c1dbcf0d76
#
_cell.length_a   1.000
_cell.length_b   1.000
_cell.length_c   1.000
_cell.angle_alpha   90.00
_cell.angle_beta   90.00
_cell.angle_gamma   90.00
#
_symmetry.space_group_name_H-M   'P 1'
#
loop_
_entity.id
_entity.type
_entity.pdbx_description
1 polymer ?
#
loop_
_entity_poly.entity_id
_entity_poly.type
_entity_poly.pdbx_seq_one_letter_code
_entity_poly.pdbx_strand_id
1 'polypeptide(L)'
;YLVERRELLAGQGEAAPEKIPEIHLAPSKLIPVDGTLLRKLVGDKTPEGDATEMAHALYNAVDGLMKYDKPEANAGWGRGDALWACDARFGNCTDFHSIFIGACRDLKIPAKFEMGFPIPEKTGSGEVGGYHCWAKFLSNGRWEGVDISEADNNPNLKDYYFGNLTADRVT
;
A
#
# COMPACT_ATOMS: atom_id res chain seq x y z
N TYR A 1 -28.45 8.08 3.95
CA TYR A 1 -27.12 8.64 4.03
C TYR A 1 -26.73 9.21 2.67
N LEU A 2 -26.11 10.41 2.66
CA LEU A 2 -25.51 11.00 1.47
C LEU A 2 -24.04 10.58 1.47
N VAL A 3 -23.59 9.90 0.43
CA VAL A 3 -22.18 9.51 0.24
C VAL A 3 -21.61 10.37 -0.88
N GLU A 4 -20.64 11.20 -0.56
CA GLU A 4 -19.86 11.95 -1.55
C GLU A 4 -18.62 11.13 -1.91
N ARG A 5 -18.43 10.88 -3.19
CA ARG A 5 -17.26 10.16 -3.70
C ARG A 5 -16.25 11.13 -4.27
N ARG A 6 -15.00 10.98 -3.87
CA ARG A 6 -13.89 11.76 -4.41
C ARG A 6 -12.71 10.85 -4.73
N GLU A 7 -12.13 11.04 -5.89
CA GLU A 7 -10.81 10.51 -6.16
C GLU A 7 -9.76 11.22 -5.31
N LEU A 8 -8.80 10.48 -4.79
CA LEU A 8 -7.58 11.06 -4.26
C LEU A 8 -6.57 11.11 -5.41
N LEU A 9 -6.17 12.30 -5.81
CA LEU A 9 -5.18 12.52 -6.85
C LEU A 9 -3.82 12.86 -6.25
N ALA A 10 -2.74 12.54 -6.97
CA ALA A 10 -1.37 12.85 -6.57
C ALA A 10 -1.23 14.34 -6.21
N GLY A 11 -0.58 14.63 -5.10
CA GLY A 11 -0.45 15.98 -4.56
C GLY A 11 -1.71 16.55 -3.89
N GLN A 12 -2.82 15.82 -3.89
CA GLN A 12 -4.07 16.22 -3.23
C GLN A 12 -4.33 15.42 -1.94
N GLY A 13 -3.38 14.62 -1.52
CA GLY A 13 -3.46 13.83 -0.30
C GLY A 13 -3.75 14.67 0.93
N GLU A 14 -4.26 14.04 1.97
CA GLU A 14 -4.53 14.65 3.26
C GLU A 14 -3.28 15.31 3.83
N ALA A 15 -3.39 16.57 4.27
CA ALA A 15 -2.28 17.26 4.92
C ALA A 15 -1.84 16.49 6.18
N ALA A 16 -0.55 16.31 6.34
CA ALA A 16 -0.02 15.69 7.54
C ALA A 16 -0.23 16.58 8.78
N PRO A 17 -0.43 15.97 9.95
CA PRO A 17 -0.42 16.71 11.19
C PRO A 17 0.98 17.31 11.45
N GLU A 18 1.05 18.40 12.22
CA GLU A 18 2.32 19.05 12.58
C GLU A 18 3.34 18.07 13.18
N LYS A 19 2.87 17.09 13.96
CA LYS A 19 3.69 16.02 14.51
C LYS A 19 3.21 14.66 13.99
N ILE A 20 4.05 13.98 13.24
CA ILE A 20 3.76 12.64 12.75
C ILE A 20 3.85 11.64 13.91
N PRO A 21 2.79 10.85 14.18
CA PRO A 21 2.83 9.82 15.20
C PRO A 21 3.91 8.76 14.90
N GLU A 22 4.67 8.37 15.92
CA GLU A 22 5.76 7.39 15.79
C GLU A 22 5.30 6.04 15.23
N ILE A 23 4.05 5.67 15.44
CA ILE A 23 3.48 4.43 14.91
C ILE A 23 3.61 4.31 13.38
N HIS A 24 3.70 5.42 12.67
CA HIS A 24 3.88 5.42 11.22
C HIS A 24 5.33 5.16 10.77
N LEU A 25 6.26 5.11 11.71
CA LEU A 25 7.67 4.75 11.49
C LEU A 25 8.08 3.50 12.28
N ALA A 26 7.28 3.10 13.27
CA ALA A 26 7.60 2.00 14.17
C ALA A 26 7.37 0.63 13.51
N PRO A 27 8.12 -0.40 13.91
CA PRO A 27 7.83 -1.77 13.54
C PRO A 27 6.52 -2.24 14.16
N SER A 28 5.96 -3.29 13.56
CA SER A 28 4.89 -4.08 14.17
C SER A 28 5.31 -5.56 14.22
N LYS A 29 4.49 -6.39 14.85
CA LYS A 29 4.78 -7.82 14.95
C LYS A 29 5.03 -8.49 13.60
N LEU A 30 4.36 -8.04 12.54
CA LEU A 30 4.38 -8.66 11.21
C LEU A 30 5.08 -7.79 10.16
N ILE A 31 5.47 -6.56 10.52
CA ILE A 31 6.16 -5.63 9.65
C ILE A 31 7.42 -5.14 10.38
N PRO A 32 8.56 -5.83 10.22
CA PRO A 32 9.82 -5.38 10.83
C PRO A 32 10.32 -4.11 10.18
N VAL A 33 11.12 -3.34 10.93
CA VAL A 33 11.80 -2.12 10.47
C VAL A 33 13.23 -2.20 10.98
N ASP A 34 14.00 -3.10 10.40
CA ASP A 34 15.40 -3.41 10.76
C ASP A 34 16.30 -3.54 9.51
N GLY A 35 15.80 -3.11 8.37
CA GLY A 35 16.46 -3.19 7.08
C GLY A 35 16.39 -4.58 6.41
N THR A 36 15.86 -5.61 7.09
CA THR A 36 15.77 -6.96 6.50
C THR A 36 14.82 -7.00 5.32
N LEU A 37 13.65 -6.37 5.48
CA LEU A 37 12.63 -6.31 4.44
C LEU A 37 13.11 -5.51 3.23
N LEU A 38 13.72 -4.35 3.47
CA LEU A 38 14.28 -3.50 2.41
C LEU A 38 15.33 -4.27 1.58
N ARG A 39 16.28 -4.95 2.25
CA ARG A 39 17.30 -5.76 1.55
C ARG A 39 16.71 -6.90 0.74
N LYS A 40 15.67 -7.57 1.25
CA LYS A 40 14.96 -8.62 0.50
C LYS A 40 14.30 -8.07 -0.76
N LEU A 41 13.73 -6.87 -0.68
CA LEU A 41 12.99 -6.24 -1.77
C LEU A 41 13.89 -5.67 -2.87
N VAL A 42 14.96 -4.95 -2.50
CA VAL A 42 15.80 -4.18 -3.45
C VAL A 42 17.27 -4.63 -3.48
N GLY A 43 17.67 -5.60 -2.64
CA GLY A 43 19.06 -6.02 -2.51
C GLY A 43 19.94 -4.89 -1.99
N ASP A 44 21.13 -4.73 -2.60
CA ASP A 44 22.09 -3.69 -2.24
C ASP A 44 21.81 -2.33 -2.92
N LYS A 45 20.75 -2.25 -3.73
CA LYS A 45 20.38 -1.03 -4.47
C LYS A 45 19.30 -0.26 -3.72
N THR A 46 19.66 0.25 -2.54
CA THR A 46 18.75 1.12 -1.78
C THR A 46 18.32 2.32 -2.62
N PRO A 47 17.02 2.61 -2.77
CA PRO A 47 16.56 3.80 -3.47
C PRO A 47 17.08 5.08 -2.83
N GLU A 48 17.44 6.05 -3.68
CA GLU A 48 17.91 7.37 -3.28
C GLU A 48 16.98 8.45 -3.85
N GLY A 49 17.04 9.66 -3.30
CA GLY A 49 16.23 10.79 -3.71
C GLY A 49 15.29 11.29 -2.61
N ASP A 50 14.25 12.00 -3.00
CA ASP A 50 13.22 12.44 -2.04
C ASP A 50 12.25 11.29 -1.68
N ALA A 51 11.34 11.56 -0.74
CA ALA A 51 10.40 10.55 -0.26
C ALA A 51 9.50 10.00 -1.39
N THR A 52 9.15 10.84 -2.38
CA THR A 52 8.31 10.41 -3.52
C THR A 52 9.10 9.49 -4.44
N GLU A 53 10.34 9.85 -4.78
CA GLU A 53 11.21 9.05 -5.66
C GLU A 53 11.53 7.69 -5.03
N MET A 54 11.88 7.69 -3.73
CA MET A 54 12.15 6.44 -3.00
C MET A 54 10.87 5.57 -2.90
N ALA A 55 9.73 6.15 -2.56
CA ALA A 55 8.46 5.41 -2.49
C ALA A 55 8.05 4.85 -3.86
N HIS A 56 8.28 5.59 -4.95
CA HIS A 56 8.00 5.11 -6.31
C HIS A 56 8.88 3.91 -6.69
N ALA A 57 10.16 3.95 -6.32
CA ALA A 57 11.06 2.81 -6.53
C ALA A 57 10.60 1.58 -5.74
N LEU A 58 10.18 1.76 -4.46
CA LEU A 58 9.63 0.68 -3.65
C LEU A 58 8.31 0.13 -4.19
N TYR A 59 7.42 1.02 -4.65
CA TYR A 59 6.16 0.65 -5.32
C TYR A 59 6.42 -0.28 -6.51
N ASN A 60 7.34 0.10 -7.39
CA ASN A 60 7.71 -0.70 -8.55
C ASN A 60 8.39 -2.02 -8.17
N ALA A 61 9.20 -2.02 -7.10
CA ALA A 61 9.84 -3.23 -6.62
C ALA A 61 8.83 -4.24 -6.04
N VAL A 62 7.83 -3.77 -5.27
CA VAL A 62 6.76 -4.64 -4.75
C VAL A 62 5.89 -5.19 -5.86
N ASP A 63 5.46 -4.35 -6.80
CA ASP A 63 4.66 -4.77 -7.96
C ASP A 63 5.42 -5.81 -8.82
N GLY A 64 6.71 -5.60 -9.05
CA GLY A 64 7.54 -6.56 -9.79
C GLY A 64 7.85 -7.86 -9.04
N LEU A 65 7.79 -7.86 -7.70
CA LEU A 65 8.05 -9.03 -6.87
C LEU A 65 6.80 -9.89 -6.68
N MET A 66 5.65 -9.27 -6.46
CA MET A 66 4.43 -9.89 -5.99
C MET A 66 3.48 -10.23 -7.15
N LYS A 67 2.59 -11.21 -6.88
CA LYS A 67 1.43 -11.52 -7.69
C LYS A 67 0.17 -11.55 -6.83
N TYR A 68 -0.90 -10.93 -7.31
CA TYR A 68 -2.18 -11.01 -6.63
C TYR A 68 -2.79 -12.39 -6.83
N ASP A 69 -2.70 -13.21 -5.79
CA ASP A 69 -3.21 -14.58 -5.80
C ASP A 69 -3.66 -15.00 -4.39
N LYS A 70 -4.73 -15.77 -4.33
CA LYS A 70 -5.34 -16.27 -3.09
C LYS A 70 -5.66 -17.76 -3.19
N PRO A 71 -4.65 -18.63 -3.35
CA PRO A 71 -4.89 -20.05 -3.48
C PRO A 71 -5.47 -20.63 -2.18
N GLU A 72 -6.51 -21.47 -2.31
CA GLU A 72 -7.19 -22.09 -1.16
C GLU A 72 -6.26 -22.96 -0.30
N ALA A 73 -5.30 -23.61 -0.94
CA ALA A 73 -4.35 -24.49 -0.26
C ALA A 73 -3.29 -23.79 0.58
N ASN A 74 -3.20 -22.44 0.51
CA ASN A 74 -2.17 -21.71 1.23
C ASN A 74 -2.76 -20.86 2.36
N ALA A 75 -2.47 -21.24 3.59
CA ALA A 75 -2.93 -20.54 4.79
C ALA A 75 -2.07 -19.33 5.18
N GLY A 76 -1.10 -18.90 4.36
CA GLY A 76 -0.14 -17.84 4.68
C GLY A 76 -0.57 -16.43 4.28
N TRP A 77 -1.25 -16.31 3.13
CA TRP A 77 -1.63 -15.00 2.57
C TRP A 77 -2.71 -14.27 3.38
N GLY A 78 -2.77 -12.97 3.24
CA GLY A 78 -3.77 -12.11 3.88
C GLY A 78 -3.52 -11.79 5.35
N ARG A 79 -2.38 -12.20 5.92
CA ARG A 79 -2.00 -11.93 7.30
C ARG A 79 -1.23 -10.62 7.48
N GLY A 80 -0.73 -10.06 6.38
CA GLY A 80 0.14 -8.89 6.42
C GLY A 80 1.51 -9.18 7.03
N ASP A 81 1.96 -10.44 6.99
CA ASP A 81 3.33 -10.83 7.33
C ASP A 81 4.25 -10.46 6.16
N ALA A 82 4.92 -9.32 6.29
CA ALA A 82 5.70 -8.74 5.20
C ALA A 82 6.90 -9.62 4.78
N LEU A 83 7.52 -10.33 5.72
CA LEU A 83 8.63 -11.23 5.39
C LEU A 83 8.13 -12.48 4.67
N TRP A 84 7.06 -13.09 5.17
CA TRP A 84 6.43 -14.21 4.51
C TRP A 84 5.99 -13.86 3.09
N ALA A 85 5.30 -12.73 2.91
CA ALA A 85 4.82 -12.27 1.61
C ALA A 85 5.98 -12.05 0.63
N CYS A 86 7.06 -11.44 1.09
CA CYS A 86 8.27 -11.19 0.30
C CYS A 86 8.93 -12.51 -0.18
N ASP A 87 8.89 -13.57 0.64
CA ASP A 87 9.43 -14.88 0.30
C ASP A 87 8.46 -15.69 -0.58
N ALA A 88 7.17 -15.64 -0.30
CA ALA A 88 6.11 -16.32 -1.05
C ALA A 88 5.88 -15.71 -2.44
N ARG A 89 6.07 -14.40 -2.60
CA ARG A 89 5.90 -13.62 -3.83
C ARG A 89 4.46 -13.60 -4.37
N PHE A 90 3.49 -13.85 -3.53
CA PHE A 90 2.07 -13.72 -3.83
C PHE A 90 1.29 -13.38 -2.56
N GLY A 91 0.07 -12.90 -2.73
CA GLY A 91 -0.83 -12.58 -1.64
C GLY A 91 -1.98 -11.68 -2.06
N ASN A 92 -2.69 -11.13 -1.08
CA ASN A 92 -3.75 -10.17 -1.31
C ASN A 92 -3.28 -8.73 -1.04
N CYS A 93 -4.21 -7.78 -1.08
CA CYS A 93 -3.91 -6.36 -0.82
C CYS A 93 -3.16 -6.12 0.49
N THR A 94 -3.47 -6.87 1.56
CA THR A 94 -2.79 -6.73 2.86
C THR A 94 -1.30 -7.07 2.76
N ASP A 95 -0.96 -8.14 2.03
CA ASP A 95 0.41 -8.62 1.88
C ASP A 95 1.27 -7.67 1.05
N PHE A 96 0.75 -7.19 -0.09
CA PHE A 96 1.41 -6.17 -0.93
C PHE A 96 1.76 -4.92 -0.12
N HIS A 97 0.77 -4.38 0.58
CA HIS A 97 0.97 -3.11 1.29
C HIS A 97 1.78 -3.26 2.58
N SER A 98 1.83 -4.46 3.20
CA SER A 98 2.73 -4.73 4.32
C SER A 98 4.19 -4.62 3.92
N ILE A 99 4.58 -5.17 2.76
CA ILE A 99 5.94 -5.05 2.23
C ILE A 99 6.28 -3.59 1.98
N PHE A 100 5.40 -2.87 1.26
CA PHE A 100 5.61 -1.46 0.93
C PHE A 100 5.78 -0.60 2.18
N ILE A 101 4.86 -0.74 3.16
CA ILE A 101 4.89 0.04 4.40
C ILE A 101 6.18 -0.24 5.19
N GLY A 102 6.59 -1.49 5.31
CA GLY A 102 7.83 -1.85 6.00
C GLY A 102 9.06 -1.27 5.32
N ALA A 103 9.16 -1.37 4.00
CA ALA A 103 10.27 -0.83 3.23
C ALA A 103 10.32 0.72 3.28
N CYS A 104 9.15 1.40 3.23
CA CYS A 104 9.08 2.85 3.44
C CYS A 104 9.61 3.24 4.83
N ARG A 105 9.20 2.53 5.87
CA ARG A 105 9.64 2.80 7.25
C ARG A 105 11.12 2.53 7.45
N ASP A 106 11.71 1.53 6.79
CA ASP A 106 13.15 1.30 6.76
C ASP A 106 13.92 2.51 6.20
N LEU A 107 13.35 3.18 5.19
CA LEU A 107 13.88 4.43 4.61
C LEU A 107 13.45 5.70 5.37
N LYS A 108 12.84 5.56 6.55
CA LYS A 108 12.34 6.67 7.37
C LYS A 108 11.22 7.49 6.70
N ILE A 109 10.51 6.89 5.76
CA ILE A 109 9.30 7.44 5.17
C ILE A 109 8.12 6.96 6.02
N PRO A 110 7.38 7.87 6.71
CA PRO A 110 6.18 7.48 7.43
C PRO A 110 5.16 6.84 6.49
N ALA A 111 4.65 5.67 6.85
CA ALA A 111 3.68 4.95 6.05
C ALA A 111 2.64 4.25 6.91
N LYS A 112 1.41 4.16 6.39
CA LYS A 112 0.26 3.57 7.10
C LYS A 112 -0.62 2.77 6.16
N PHE A 113 -1.34 1.80 6.74
CA PHE A 113 -2.50 1.18 6.08
C PHE A 113 -3.70 2.12 6.15
N GLU A 114 -4.51 2.06 5.10
CA GLU A 114 -5.93 2.36 5.16
C GLU A 114 -6.72 1.14 4.71
N MET A 115 -7.86 0.94 5.34
CA MET A 115 -8.73 -0.19 5.09
C MET A 115 -10.18 0.30 4.98
N GLY A 116 -10.89 -0.24 4.02
CA GLY A 116 -12.28 0.15 3.78
C GLY A 116 -13.02 -0.88 2.94
N PHE A 117 -14.14 -0.44 2.39
CA PHE A 117 -14.98 -1.27 1.54
C PHE A 117 -15.06 -0.66 0.14
N PRO A 118 -14.82 -1.46 -0.92
CA PRO A 118 -15.09 -1.00 -2.28
C PRO A 118 -16.60 -0.89 -2.49
N ILE A 119 -17.05 0.27 -2.96
CA ILE A 119 -18.46 0.49 -3.30
C ILE A 119 -18.62 0.32 -4.81
N PRO A 120 -19.43 -0.64 -5.27
CA PRO A 120 -19.68 -0.83 -6.70
C PRO A 120 -20.18 0.46 -7.38
N GLU A 121 -19.78 0.69 -8.63
CA GLU A 121 -20.20 1.86 -9.41
C GLU A 121 -21.71 1.93 -9.64
N LYS A 122 -22.36 0.76 -9.68
CA LYS A 122 -23.81 0.68 -9.92
C LYS A 122 -24.58 1.29 -8.74
N THR A 123 -25.43 2.24 -9.04
CA THR A 123 -26.39 2.81 -8.09
C THR A 123 -27.48 1.81 -7.75
N GLY A 124 -27.96 1.85 -6.50
CA GLY A 124 -29.04 0.97 -6.01
C GLY A 124 -28.62 0.19 -4.76
N SER A 125 -29.12 -1.01 -4.62
CA SER A 125 -28.75 -1.94 -3.54
C SER A 125 -27.79 -3.00 -4.06
N GLY A 126 -26.86 -3.43 -3.23
CA GLY A 126 -25.90 -4.47 -3.56
C GLY A 126 -25.17 -4.95 -2.32
N GLU A 127 -24.41 -6.03 -2.47
CA GLU A 127 -23.53 -6.56 -1.42
C GLU A 127 -22.09 -6.14 -1.70
N VAL A 128 -21.38 -5.79 -0.63
CA VAL A 128 -19.93 -5.56 -0.68
C VAL A 128 -19.25 -6.89 -0.37
N GLY A 129 -18.52 -7.43 -1.34
CA GLY A 129 -17.94 -8.77 -1.28
C GLY A 129 -16.76 -8.95 -0.30
N GLY A 130 -16.35 -7.90 0.39
CA GLY A 130 -15.24 -7.94 1.34
C GLY A 130 -14.60 -6.57 1.55
N TYR A 131 -13.57 -6.54 2.41
CA TYR A 131 -12.76 -5.33 2.59
C TYR A 131 -11.71 -5.19 1.47
N HIS A 132 -11.21 -3.98 1.31
CA HIS A 132 -10.01 -3.68 0.55
C HIS A 132 -9.08 -2.80 1.40
N CYS A 133 -7.78 -2.93 1.20
CA CYS A 133 -6.82 -2.06 1.85
C CYS A 133 -5.81 -1.51 0.83
N TRP A 134 -5.27 -0.37 1.16
CA TRP A 134 -4.23 0.32 0.41
C TRP A 134 -3.24 0.94 1.39
N ALA A 135 -2.17 1.50 0.88
CA ALA A 135 -1.21 2.20 1.72
C ALA A 135 -1.22 3.70 1.45
N LYS A 136 -0.79 4.46 2.46
CA LYS A 136 -0.39 5.84 2.30
C LYS A 136 1.02 6.04 2.81
N PHE A 137 1.79 6.88 2.15
CA PHE A 137 3.11 7.32 2.57
C PHE A 137 3.17 8.84 2.66
N LEU A 138 4.06 9.35 3.47
CA LEU A 138 4.21 10.78 3.67
C LEU A 138 5.25 11.35 2.69
N SER A 139 4.83 12.28 1.86
CA SER A 139 5.71 13.09 1.03
C SER A 139 5.22 14.53 0.96
N ASN A 140 6.15 15.48 0.96
CA ASN A 140 5.85 16.92 0.84
C ASN A 140 4.77 17.43 1.80
N GLY A 141 4.73 16.88 3.03
CA GLY A 141 3.74 17.24 4.06
C GLY A 141 2.34 16.72 3.80
N ARG A 142 2.16 15.74 2.89
CA ARG A 142 0.87 15.12 2.56
C ARG A 142 0.95 13.60 2.56
N TRP A 143 -0.16 12.97 2.90
CA TRP A 143 -0.35 11.53 2.79
C TRP A 143 -0.77 11.17 1.36
N GLU A 144 0.17 10.66 0.58
CA GLU A 144 -0.08 10.20 -0.79
C GLU A 144 -0.50 8.73 -0.78
N GLY A 145 -1.51 8.40 -1.60
CA GLY A 145 -2.05 7.04 -1.65
C GLY A 145 -1.37 6.16 -2.67
N VAL A 146 -1.27 4.87 -2.38
CA VAL A 146 -0.84 3.84 -3.35
C VAL A 146 -1.68 2.59 -3.23
N ASP A 147 -2.00 1.97 -4.38
CA ASP A 147 -2.67 0.69 -4.42
C ASP A 147 -1.94 -0.28 -5.36
N ILE A 148 -0.95 -0.96 -4.80
CA ILE A 148 -0.08 -1.86 -5.57
C ILE A 148 -0.83 -3.11 -6.01
N SER A 149 -1.78 -3.58 -5.21
CA SER A 149 -2.58 -4.75 -5.54
C SER A 149 -3.55 -4.51 -6.70
N GLU A 150 -4.11 -3.31 -6.81
CA GLU A 150 -4.91 -2.93 -7.98
C GLU A 150 -4.02 -2.67 -9.21
N ALA A 151 -2.81 -2.19 -9.03
CA ALA A 151 -1.84 -2.05 -10.11
C ALA A 151 -1.46 -3.42 -10.71
N ASP A 152 -1.22 -4.46 -9.90
CA ASP A 152 -0.94 -5.81 -10.38
C ASP A 152 -2.16 -6.42 -11.10
N ASN A 153 -3.38 -6.18 -10.60
CA ASN A 153 -4.62 -6.61 -11.26
C ASN A 153 -4.89 -5.86 -12.57
N ASN A 154 -4.46 -4.60 -12.67
CA ASN A 154 -4.72 -3.70 -13.80
C ASN A 154 -3.44 -3.02 -14.29
N PRO A 155 -2.52 -3.73 -14.98
CA PRO A 155 -1.20 -3.18 -15.33
C PRO A 155 -1.24 -1.89 -16.15
N ASN A 156 -2.31 -1.65 -16.91
CA ASN A 156 -2.49 -0.40 -17.66
C ASN A 156 -2.77 0.82 -16.77
N LEU A 157 -3.14 0.60 -15.50
CA LEU A 157 -3.38 1.64 -14.50
C LEU A 157 -2.27 1.72 -13.45
N LYS A 158 -1.14 1.05 -13.68
CA LYS A 158 -0.03 1.01 -12.73
C LYS A 158 0.42 2.42 -12.34
N ASP A 159 0.67 3.27 -13.31
CA ASP A 159 1.11 4.65 -13.04
C ASP A 159 0.03 5.47 -12.31
N TYR A 160 -1.24 5.18 -12.58
CA TYR A 160 -2.36 5.84 -11.89
C TYR A 160 -2.36 5.50 -10.40
N TYR A 161 -2.19 4.23 -10.03
CA TYR A 161 -2.26 3.79 -8.63
C TYR A 161 -1.05 4.19 -7.77
N PHE A 162 -0.09 4.90 -8.33
CA PHE A 162 0.92 5.60 -7.54
C PHE A 162 0.51 7.08 -7.38
N GLY A 163 0.11 7.44 -6.18
CA GLY A 163 -0.34 8.78 -5.82
C GLY A 163 -1.86 9.00 -5.96
N ASN A 164 -2.58 8.11 -6.64
CA ASN A 164 -4.01 8.26 -6.86
C ASN A 164 -4.79 7.06 -6.28
N LEU A 165 -5.97 7.34 -5.76
CA LEU A 165 -6.92 6.33 -5.30
C LEU A 165 -8.30 6.61 -5.88
N THR A 166 -8.98 5.56 -6.37
CA THR A 166 -10.32 5.65 -6.95
C THR A 166 -11.37 6.08 -5.92
N ALA A 167 -12.45 6.69 -6.41
CA ALA A 167 -13.53 7.24 -5.60
C ALA A 167 -14.50 6.20 -5.00
N ASP A 168 -14.31 4.92 -5.29
CA ASP A 168 -15.17 3.82 -4.88
C ASP A 168 -14.81 3.22 -3.50
N ARG A 169 -14.07 3.94 -2.68
CA ARG A 169 -13.53 3.50 -1.38
C ARG A 169 -14.21 4.24 -0.24
N VAL A 170 -14.68 3.47 0.75
CA VAL A 170 -15.18 4.01 2.03
C VAL A 170 -14.33 3.45 3.16
N THR A 171 -13.69 4.34 3.91
CA THR A 171 -12.89 4.06 5.12
C THR A 171 -13.71 4.28 6.38
#